data_67016c36ff07cc1610101fb260ccf320
#
_entry.id   67016c36ff07cc1610101fb260ccf320
#
_cell.length_a   1.000
_cell.length_b   1.000
_cell.length_c   1.000
_cell.angle_alpha   90.00
_cell.angle_beta   90.00
_cell.angle_gamma   90.00
#
_symmetry.space_group_name_H-M   'P 1'
#
loop_
_entity.id
_entity.type
_entity.pdbx_description
1 polymer ?
#
loop_
_entity_poly.entity_id
_entity_poly.type
_entity_poly.pdbx_seq_one_letter_code
_entity_poly.pdbx_strand_id
1 'polypeptide(L)'
;SASLVGSEMCIRDSRLSSSNPNLQNIPIRDEDGKEIRKAFIPDNGCGFFSADYSQIELRIMAHLSEDKNMIDAFLSGHDIHAATAAKIYKIDINDVTADMRRKAKTANFGIIYGISVFGLAERMGVSRQEAKELIDGYFETYPQVKEYMDKSIQVARENGYVETIFHRKRFLPDINSRNGVVRGYAERNA
;
A
#
# COMPACT_ATOMS: atom_id res chain seq x y z
N SER A 1 -3.07 -16.91 -28.80
CA SER A 1 -3.49 -15.70 -28.09
C SER A 1 -4.04 -16.12 -26.73
N ALA A 2 -3.32 -15.84 -25.67
CA ALA A 2 -3.89 -15.94 -24.34
C ALA A 2 -4.97 -14.85 -24.24
N SER A 3 -6.18 -15.19 -24.63
CA SER A 3 -7.35 -14.39 -24.31
C SER A 3 -7.39 -14.25 -22.79
N LEU A 4 -7.42 -13.03 -22.25
CA LEU A 4 -7.72 -12.74 -20.87
C LEU A 4 -9.17 -13.16 -20.59
N VAL A 5 -9.45 -14.45 -20.67
CA VAL A 5 -10.72 -15.01 -20.27
C VAL A 5 -10.69 -15.09 -18.76
N GLY A 6 -11.40 -14.16 -18.11
CA GLY A 6 -11.62 -14.16 -16.68
C GLY A 6 -10.97 -13.03 -15.88
N SER A 7 -10.53 -11.93 -16.51
CA SER A 7 -10.24 -10.73 -15.74
C SER A 7 -11.52 -9.93 -15.51
N GLU A 8 -11.96 -9.91 -14.27
CA GLU A 8 -13.07 -9.07 -13.83
C GLU A 8 -12.52 -7.81 -13.16
N MET A 9 -13.03 -6.64 -13.57
CA MET A 9 -12.81 -5.42 -12.80
C MET A 9 -13.67 -5.51 -11.54
N CYS A 10 -13.05 -5.60 -10.39
CA CYS A 10 -13.77 -5.60 -9.13
C CYS A 10 -14.41 -4.23 -8.93
N ILE A 11 -15.71 -4.14 -9.19
CA ILE A 11 -16.49 -2.90 -9.10
C ILE A 11 -16.45 -2.34 -7.67
N ARG A 12 -16.24 -3.22 -6.67
CA ARG A 12 -16.24 -2.86 -5.25
C ARG A 12 -15.02 -2.05 -4.83
N ASP A 13 -13.85 -2.42 -5.27
CA ASP A 13 -12.57 -1.85 -4.84
C ASP A 13 -11.72 -1.31 -5.98
N SER A 14 -12.28 -1.26 -7.18
CA SER A 14 -11.63 -0.65 -8.36
C SER A 14 -10.33 -1.31 -8.80
N ARG A 15 -10.07 -2.54 -8.33
CA ARG A 15 -8.91 -3.33 -8.73
C ARG A 15 -9.30 -4.39 -9.75
N LEU A 16 -8.40 -4.69 -10.67
CA LEU A 16 -8.54 -5.84 -11.53
C LEU A 16 -8.34 -7.12 -10.72
N SER A 17 -9.12 -8.13 -10.99
CA SER A 17 -8.91 -9.48 -10.49
C SER A 17 -8.79 -10.45 -11.64
N SER A 18 -8.05 -11.53 -11.45
CA SER A 18 -7.89 -12.60 -12.43
C SER A 18 -8.16 -13.94 -11.75
N SER A 19 -9.02 -14.74 -12.39
CA SER A 19 -9.36 -16.08 -11.89
C SER A 19 -9.37 -17.08 -13.03
N ASN A 20 -9.02 -18.30 -12.74
CA ASN A 20 -9.02 -19.45 -13.65
C ASN A 20 -8.24 -19.27 -14.97
N PRO A 21 -6.92 -19.04 -14.95
CA PRO A 21 -6.03 -18.98 -13.81
C PRO A 21 -5.86 -17.59 -13.19
N ASN A 22 -5.38 -17.52 -11.93
CA ASN A 22 -5.01 -16.26 -11.31
C ASN A 22 -3.63 -15.79 -11.81
N LEU A 23 -3.61 -15.00 -12.86
CA LEU A 23 -2.39 -14.48 -13.48
C LEU A 23 -1.69 -13.38 -12.69
N GLN A 24 -2.37 -12.80 -11.68
CA GLN A 24 -1.77 -11.77 -10.82
C GLN A 24 -0.79 -12.35 -9.79
N ASN A 25 -0.90 -13.64 -9.50
CA ASN A 25 -0.10 -14.32 -8.49
C ASN A 25 0.96 -15.27 -9.07
N ILE A 26 1.42 -15.01 -10.30
CA ILE A 26 2.53 -15.79 -10.88
C ILE A 26 3.78 -15.53 -10.02
N PRO A 27 4.39 -16.57 -9.42
CA PRO A 27 5.57 -16.43 -8.58
C PRO A 27 6.72 -15.74 -9.32
N ILE A 28 7.55 -14.99 -8.60
CA ILE A 28 8.73 -14.30 -9.17
C ILE A 28 9.98 -14.50 -8.31
N ARG A 29 9.82 -14.95 -7.06
CA ARG A 29 10.92 -15.02 -6.10
C ARG A 29 11.74 -16.29 -6.19
N ASP A 30 11.14 -17.36 -6.65
CA ASP A 30 11.78 -18.66 -6.84
C ASP A 30 12.09 -18.91 -8.32
N GLU A 31 12.98 -19.86 -8.59
CA GLU A 31 13.41 -20.19 -9.95
C GLU A 31 12.26 -20.80 -10.76
N ASP A 32 11.42 -21.63 -10.16
CA ASP A 32 10.28 -22.25 -10.84
C ASP A 32 9.27 -21.18 -11.31
N GLY A 33 9.03 -20.16 -10.49
CA GLY A 33 8.20 -19.01 -10.85
C GLY A 33 8.77 -18.21 -12.02
N LYS A 34 10.09 -18.06 -12.09
CA LYS A 34 10.76 -17.42 -13.22
C LYS A 34 10.61 -18.24 -14.50
N GLU A 35 10.71 -19.58 -14.42
CA GLU A 35 10.49 -20.44 -15.56
C GLU A 35 9.06 -20.36 -16.11
N ILE A 36 8.05 -20.34 -15.23
CA ILE A 36 6.64 -20.15 -15.64
C ILE A 36 6.46 -18.85 -16.44
N ARG A 37 7.17 -17.79 -16.09
CA ARG A 37 7.08 -16.50 -16.80
C ARG A 37 7.60 -16.58 -18.24
N LYS A 38 8.52 -17.48 -18.56
CA LYS A 38 9.03 -17.70 -19.92
C LYS A 38 7.98 -18.29 -20.86
N ALA A 39 6.90 -18.88 -20.33
CA ALA A 39 5.77 -19.38 -21.13
C ALA A 39 4.93 -18.24 -21.73
N PHE A 40 5.04 -17.02 -21.21
CA PHE A 40 4.35 -15.85 -21.74
C PHE A 40 5.22 -15.25 -22.84
N ILE A 41 4.88 -15.55 -24.10
CA ILE A 41 5.56 -15.05 -25.28
C ILE A 41 4.65 -14.13 -26.08
N PRO A 42 5.18 -13.08 -26.71
CA PRO A 42 4.40 -12.24 -27.60
C PRO A 42 4.10 -12.96 -28.92
N ASP A 43 3.09 -12.49 -29.62
CA ASP A 43 2.81 -12.92 -30.98
C ASP A 43 3.98 -12.54 -31.93
N ASN A 44 4.08 -13.21 -33.07
CA ASN A 44 5.13 -12.96 -34.07
C ASN A 44 5.11 -11.49 -34.51
N GLY A 45 6.27 -10.86 -34.45
CA GLY A 45 6.42 -9.43 -34.77
C GLY A 45 6.01 -8.45 -33.63
N CYS A 46 5.58 -8.96 -32.49
CA CYS A 46 5.25 -8.18 -31.31
C CYS A 46 6.31 -8.33 -30.22
N GLY A 47 6.31 -7.41 -29.26
CA GLY A 47 7.13 -7.47 -28.06
C GLY A 47 6.28 -7.32 -26.80
N PHE A 48 6.71 -7.93 -25.69
CA PHE A 48 6.14 -7.63 -24.39
C PHE A 48 6.68 -6.29 -23.89
N PHE A 49 5.77 -5.45 -23.44
CA PHE A 49 6.09 -4.23 -22.70
C PHE A 49 5.48 -4.32 -21.30
N SER A 50 6.29 -4.08 -20.27
CA SER A 50 5.84 -4.00 -18.89
C SER A 50 6.19 -2.63 -18.33
N ALA A 51 5.19 -1.94 -17.80
CA ALA A 51 5.37 -0.66 -17.10
C ALA A 51 4.72 -0.75 -15.73
N ASP A 52 5.44 -0.30 -14.71
CA ASP A 52 4.94 -0.20 -13.34
C ASP A 52 5.18 1.20 -12.81
N TYR A 53 4.21 1.71 -12.06
CA TYR A 53 4.35 3.00 -11.41
C TYR A 53 5.26 2.88 -10.18
N SER A 54 6.28 3.74 -10.12
CA SER A 54 7.15 3.79 -8.95
C SER A 54 6.43 4.37 -7.74
N GLN A 55 6.05 3.50 -6.80
CA GLN A 55 5.50 3.87 -5.48
C GLN A 55 4.25 4.76 -5.55
N ILE A 56 3.38 4.50 -6.51
CA ILE A 56 2.23 5.36 -6.81
C ILE A 56 1.30 5.58 -5.61
N GLU A 57 1.07 4.55 -4.80
CA GLU A 57 0.20 4.66 -3.62
C GLU A 57 0.75 5.66 -2.59
N LEU A 58 2.07 5.64 -2.35
CA LEU A 58 2.73 6.60 -1.45
C LEU A 58 2.72 8.03 -2.02
N ARG A 59 2.84 8.17 -3.35
CA ARG A 59 2.74 9.48 -4.02
C ARG A 59 1.33 10.04 -3.94
N ILE A 60 0.32 9.20 -4.11
CA ILE A 60 -1.09 9.59 -3.94
C ILE A 60 -1.35 9.97 -2.48
N MET A 61 -0.83 9.20 -1.53
CA MET A 61 -0.95 9.52 -0.10
C MET A 61 -0.28 10.87 0.22
N ALA A 62 0.92 11.13 -0.30
CA ALA A 62 1.59 12.42 -0.13
C ALA A 62 0.76 13.58 -0.66
N HIS A 63 0.13 13.39 -1.83
CA HIS A 63 -0.73 14.40 -2.44
C HIS A 63 -2.02 14.65 -1.66
N LEU A 64 -2.71 13.58 -1.25
CA LEU A 64 -4.00 13.69 -0.56
C LEU A 64 -3.86 14.16 0.90
N SER A 65 -2.79 13.77 1.57
CA SER A 65 -2.51 14.23 2.95
C SER A 65 -1.85 15.61 3.00
N GLU A 66 -1.28 16.06 1.88
CA GLU A 66 -0.44 17.27 1.81
C GLU A 66 0.71 17.25 2.84
N ASP A 67 1.18 16.06 3.21
CA ASP A 67 2.25 15.91 4.19
C ASP A 67 3.58 16.40 3.60
N LYS A 68 4.07 17.52 4.16
CA LYS A 68 5.27 18.20 3.66
C LYS A 68 6.49 17.31 3.71
N ASN A 69 6.66 16.53 4.78
CA ASN A 69 7.81 15.64 4.93
C ASN A 69 7.81 14.53 3.89
N MET A 70 6.62 14.02 3.54
CA MET A 70 6.48 12.98 2.52
C MET A 70 6.67 13.56 1.11
N ILE A 71 6.14 14.75 0.85
CA ILE A 71 6.33 15.46 -0.42
C ILE A 71 7.81 15.79 -0.63
N ASP A 72 8.49 16.36 0.38
CA ASP A 72 9.90 16.70 0.30
C ASP A 72 10.78 15.47 0.06
N ALA A 73 10.46 14.33 0.67
CA ALA A 73 11.17 13.07 0.44
C ALA A 73 11.07 12.62 -1.03
N PHE A 74 9.94 12.83 -1.68
CA PHE A 74 9.78 12.53 -3.11
C PHE A 74 10.47 13.55 -4.02
N LEU A 75 10.41 14.84 -3.67
CA LEU A 75 11.02 15.91 -4.48
C LEU A 75 12.55 15.88 -4.42
N SER A 76 13.13 15.47 -3.29
CA SER A 76 14.57 15.32 -3.14
C SER A 76 15.19 14.18 -3.94
N GLY A 77 14.36 13.32 -4.57
CA GLY A 77 14.82 12.19 -5.36
C GLY A 77 15.37 11.02 -4.55
N HIS A 78 15.29 11.08 -3.22
CA HIS A 78 15.70 10.00 -2.35
C HIS A 78 14.72 8.83 -2.39
N ASP A 79 15.23 7.63 -2.06
CA ASP A 79 14.36 6.47 -1.85
C ASP A 79 13.47 6.73 -0.62
N ILE A 80 12.14 6.77 -0.84
CA ILE A 80 11.18 7.10 0.22
C ILE A 80 11.27 6.15 1.42
N HIS A 81 11.63 4.88 1.21
CA HIS A 81 11.76 3.92 2.30
C HIS A 81 13.03 4.18 3.12
N ALA A 82 14.12 4.59 2.46
CA ALA A 82 15.32 5.02 3.15
C ALA A 82 15.09 6.34 3.92
N ALA A 83 14.42 7.30 3.29
CA ALA A 83 14.07 8.58 3.94
C ALA A 83 13.15 8.36 5.16
N THR A 84 12.17 7.48 5.06
CA THR A 84 11.32 7.11 6.20
C THR A 84 12.12 6.44 7.29
N ALA A 85 13.03 5.49 6.96
CA ALA A 85 13.88 4.84 7.94
C ALA A 85 14.78 5.84 8.67
N ALA A 86 15.46 6.73 7.93
CA ALA A 86 16.32 7.75 8.49
C ALA A 86 15.60 8.61 9.54
N LYS A 87 14.37 9.02 9.24
CA LYS A 87 13.54 9.83 10.14
C LYS A 87 13.07 9.05 11.36
N ILE A 88 12.55 7.83 11.19
CA ILE A 88 12.07 6.97 12.29
C ILE A 88 13.20 6.62 13.26
N TYR A 89 14.36 6.20 12.71
CA TYR A 89 15.52 5.83 13.52
C TYR A 89 16.38 7.03 13.96
N LYS A 90 16.06 8.26 13.48
CA LYS A 90 16.77 9.52 13.79
C LYS A 90 18.25 9.45 13.47
N ILE A 91 18.58 8.94 12.29
CA ILE A 91 19.93 8.79 11.75
C ILE A 91 20.08 9.47 10.40
N ASP A 92 21.31 9.66 9.93
CA ASP A 92 21.53 10.13 8.56
C ASP A 92 21.06 9.08 7.54
N ILE A 93 20.59 9.55 6.38
CA ILE A 93 20.07 8.67 5.31
C ILE A 93 21.16 7.71 4.79
N ASN A 94 22.43 8.13 4.83
CA ASN A 94 23.56 7.31 4.42
C ASN A 94 23.88 6.18 5.40
N ASP A 95 23.41 6.29 6.65
CA ASP A 95 23.59 5.27 7.70
C ASP A 95 22.43 4.26 7.73
N VAL A 96 21.44 4.41 6.86
CA VAL A 96 20.29 3.50 6.77
C VAL A 96 20.73 2.14 6.24
N THR A 97 20.63 1.13 7.07
CA THR A 97 20.94 -0.25 6.68
C THR A 97 19.84 -0.84 5.78
N ALA A 98 20.18 -1.91 5.04
CA ALA A 98 19.22 -2.63 4.22
C ALA A 98 18.04 -3.18 5.04
N ASP A 99 18.28 -3.60 6.29
CA ASP A 99 17.24 -4.09 7.19
C ASP A 99 16.29 -2.97 7.64
N MET A 100 16.83 -1.82 8.04
CA MET A 100 16.04 -0.63 8.39
C MET A 100 15.16 -0.18 7.21
N ARG A 101 15.73 -0.12 6.01
CA ARG A 101 14.99 0.19 4.78
C ARG A 101 13.88 -0.82 4.50
N ARG A 102 14.15 -2.12 4.68
CA ARG A 102 13.16 -3.19 4.50
C ARG A 102 12.02 -3.06 5.51
N LYS A 103 12.33 -2.78 6.77
CA LYS A 103 11.36 -2.53 7.83
C LYS A 103 10.50 -1.31 7.51
N ALA A 104 11.12 -0.19 7.14
CA ALA A 104 10.40 1.02 6.73
C ALA A 104 9.52 0.79 5.49
N LYS A 105 9.98 0.00 4.51
CA LYS A 105 9.15 -0.38 3.36
C LYS A 105 7.90 -1.14 3.79
N THR A 106 8.02 -2.10 4.70
CA THR A 106 6.89 -2.87 5.22
C THR A 106 5.93 -1.99 6.01
N ALA A 107 6.47 -1.06 6.82
CA ALA A 107 5.68 -0.09 7.57
C ALA A 107 4.94 0.88 6.62
N ASN A 108 5.63 1.49 5.66
CA ASN A 108 5.04 2.43 4.70
C ASN A 108 3.79 1.87 4.02
N PHE A 109 3.88 0.65 3.48
CA PHE A 109 2.71 0.02 2.85
C PHE A 109 1.71 -0.50 3.87
N GLY A 110 2.18 -1.12 4.95
CA GLY A 110 1.28 -1.67 5.96
C GLY A 110 0.40 -0.60 6.59
N ILE A 111 0.97 0.54 6.96
CA ILE A 111 0.27 1.61 7.66
C ILE A 111 -0.80 2.26 6.78
N ILE A 112 -0.50 2.58 5.53
CA ILE A 112 -1.50 3.17 4.62
C ILE A 112 -2.66 2.21 4.30
N TYR A 113 -2.45 0.90 4.47
CA TYR A 113 -3.51 -0.11 4.38
C TYR A 113 -4.13 -0.46 5.74
N GLY A 114 -3.87 0.34 6.78
CA GLY A 114 -4.50 0.19 8.09
C GLY A 114 -4.05 -1.03 8.87
N ILE A 115 -2.79 -1.45 8.74
CA ILE A 115 -2.25 -2.59 9.49
C ILE A 115 -2.26 -2.28 10.99
N SER A 116 -2.68 -3.25 11.79
CA SER A 116 -2.58 -3.16 13.25
C SER A 116 -1.16 -3.41 13.74
N VAL A 117 -0.85 -2.99 14.97
CA VAL A 117 0.43 -3.30 15.65
C VAL A 117 0.69 -4.81 15.64
N PHE A 118 -0.34 -5.62 15.91
CA PHE A 118 -0.24 -7.07 15.87
C PHE A 118 0.12 -7.60 14.48
N GLY A 119 -0.61 -7.15 13.45
CA GLY A 119 -0.36 -7.58 12.07
C GLY A 119 1.01 -7.14 11.56
N LEU A 120 1.49 -5.94 11.96
CA LEU A 120 2.83 -5.49 11.59
C LEU A 120 3.91 -6.32 12.28
N ALA A 121 3.75 -6.62 13.57
CA ALA A 121 4.67 -7.46 14.34
C ALA A 121 4.83 -8.85 13.72
N GLU A 122 3.70 -9.51 13.40
CA GLU A 122 3.72 -10.81 12.73
C GLU A 122 4.39 -10.76 11.35
N ARG A 123 4.03 -9.76 10.54
CA ARG A 123 4.55 -9.64 9.18
C ARG A 123 6.06 -9.39 9.13
N MET A 124 6.60 -8.72 10.14
CA MET A 124 8.01 -8.37 10.22
C MET A 124 8.82 -9.35 11.07
N GLY A 125 8.18 -10.20 11.85
CA GLY A 125 8.85 -11.11 12.79
C GLY A 125 9.53 -10.33 13.95
N VAL A 126 8.91 -9.23 14.40
CA VAL A 126 9.42 -8.38 15.49
C VAL A 126 8.48 -8.39 16.70
N SER A 127 8.93 -7.83 17.81
CA SER A 127 8.08 -7.66 18.99
C SER A 127 6.93 -6.67 18.72
N ARG A 128 5.83 -6.81 19.48
CA ARG A 128 4.72 -5.84 19.42
C ARG A 128 5.16 -4.43 19.82
N GLN A 129 6.12 -4.34 20.73
CA GLN A 129 6.69 -3.07 21.16
C GLN A 129 7.43 -2.38 20.00
N GLU A 130 8.30 -3.12 19.30
CA GLU A 130 9.01 -2.60 18.12
C GLU A 130 8.05 -2.20 17.00
N ALA A 131 7.03 -3.02 16.73
CA ALA A 131 6.02 -2.68 15.73
C ALA A 131 5.22 -1.41 16.10
N LYS A 132 4.93 -1.21 17.40
CA LYS A 132 4.28 -0.01 17.88
C LYS A 132 5.18 1.22 17.71
N GLU A 133 6.44 1.12 18.09
CA GLU A 133 7.43 2.21 17.92
C GLU A 133 7.58 2.61 16.45
N LEU A 134 7.55 1.64 15.53
CA LEU A 134 7.59 1.91 14.08
C LEU A 134 6.33 2.67 13.60
N ILE A 135 5.15 2.28 14.07
CA ILE A 135 3.90 2.96 13.71
C ILE A 135 3.87 4.37 14.29
N ASP A 136 4.21 4.51 15.57
CA ASP A 136 4.23 5.80 16.25
C ASP A 136 5.27 6.74 15.58
N GLY A 137 6.48 6.27 15.32
CA GLY A 137 7.52 7.02 14.62
C GLY A 137 7.15 7.38 13.18
N TYR A 138 6.38 6.52 12.50
CA TYR A 138 5.84 6.84 11.18
C TYR A 138 4.88 8.03 11.23
N PHE A 139 3.94 8.03 12.17
CA PHE A 139 2.98 9.13 12.31
C PHE A 139 3.59 10.40 12.94
N GLU A 140 4.65 10.27 13.74
CA GLU A 140 5.45 11.44 14.13
C GLU A 140 6.17 12.06 12.93
N THR A 141 6.63 11.22 12.01
CA THR A 141 7.31 11.67 10.78
C THR A 141 6.34 12.28 9.77
N TYR A 142 5.15 11.71 9.64
CA TYR A 142 4.12 12.08 8.67
C TYR A 142 2.76 12.37 9.36
N PRO A 143 2.68 13.46 10.14
CA PRO A 143 1.47 13.74 10.94
C PRO A 143 0.22 14.01 10.09
N GLN A 144 0.37 14.63 8.91
CA GLN A 144 -0.76 14.91 8.02
C GLN A 144 -1.30 13.63 7.38
N VAL A 145 -0.48 12.60 7.21
CA VAL A 145 -0.96 11.27 6.76
C VAL A 145 -1.94 10.71 7.78
N LYS A 146 -1.60 10.78 9.08
CA LYS A 146 -2.50 10.32 10.14
C LYS A 146 -3.81 11.10 10.14
N GLU A 147 -3.73 12.41 10.08
CA GLU A 147 -4.91 13.30 10.05
C GLU A 147 -5.80 12.99 8.85
N TYR A 148 -5.22 12.80 7.67
CA TYR A 148 -5.95 12.42 6.46
C TYR A 148 -6.67 11.09 6.61
N MET A 149 -6.01 10.06 7.16
CA MET A 149 -6.61 8.74 7.39
C MET A 149 -7.78 8.83 8.38
N ASP A 150 -7.60 9.52 9.50
CA ASP A 150 -8.65 9.71 10.50
C ASP A 150 -9.86 10.47 9.92
N LYS A 151 -9.59 11.51 9.12
CA LYS A 151 -10.62 12.29 8.43
C LYS A 151 -11.37 11.47 7.38
N SER A 152 -10.67 10.61 6.63
CA SER A 152 -11.31 9.73 5.65
C SER A 152 -12.32 8.80 6.31
N ILE A 153 -11.98 8.22 7.47
CA ILE A 153 -12.90 7.38 8.25
C ILE A 153 -14.10 8.19 8.74
N GLN A 154 -13.85 9.42 9.21
CA GLN A 154 -14.94 10.30 9.66
C GLN A 154 -15.90 10.63 8.51
N VAL A 155 -15.38 11.07 7.36
CA VAL A 155 -16.18 11.35 6.15
C VAL A 155 -16.96 10.13 5.71
N ALA A 156 -16.34 8.94 5.75
CA ALA A 156 -17.02 7.69 5.43
C ALA A 156 -18.19 7.41 6.37
N ARG A 157 -18.03 7.67 7.67
CA ARG A 157 -19.10 7.48 8.66
C ARG A 157 -20.27 8.43 8.47
N GLU A 158 -20.01 9.66 8.06
CA GLU A 158 -21.01 10.69 7.81
C GLU A 158 -21.78 10.46 6.51
N ASN A 159 -21.06 10.10 5.44
CA ASN A 159 -21.61 10.01 4.08
C ASN A 159 -21.97 8.59 3.64
N GLY A 160 -21.43 7.55 4.29
CA GLY A 160 -21.56 6.16 3.88
C GLY A 160 -20.65 5.76 2.71
N TYR A 161 -19.79 6.65 2.25
CA TYR A 161 -18.84 6.41 1.17
C TYR A 161 -17.58 7.28 1.29
N VAL A 162 -16.53 6.90 0.56
CA VAL A 162 -15.36 7.73 0.27
C VAL A 162 -15.24 7.94 -1.23
N GLU A 163 -14.44 8.94 -1.64
CA GLU A 163 -14.22 9.28 -3.03
C GLU A 163 -12.74 9.23 -3.39
N THR A 164 -12.46 8.83 -4.63
CA THR A 164 -11.13 9.00 -5.23
C THR A 164 -10.92 10.44 -5.68
N ILE A 165 -9.67 10.79 -6.08
CA ILE A 165 -9.30 12.10 -6.68
C ILE A 165 -10.22 12.46 -7.87
N PHE A 166 -10.70 11.48 -8.62
CA PHE A 166 -11.60 11.66 -9.76
C PHE A 166 -13.07 11.47 -9.41
N HIS A 167 -13.45 11.64 -8.13
CA HIS A 167 -14.84 11.58 -7.64
C HIS A 167 -15.55 10.24 -7.85
N ARG A 168 -14.80 9.17 -8.03
CA ARG A 168 -15.37 7.83 -8.02
C ARG A 168 -15.69 7.42 -6.58
N LYS A 169 -16.94 7.09 -6.32
CA LYS A 169 -17.43 6.73 -4.99
C LYS A 169 -17.20 5.25 -4.68
N ARG A 170 -16.75 4.99 -3.46
CA ARG A 170 -16.74 3.67 -2.85
C ARG A 170 -17.68 3.65 -1.66
N PHE A 171 -18.78 2.95 -1.77
CA PHE A 171 -19.76 2.81 -0.69
C PHE A 171 -19.26 1.84 0.39
N LEU A 172 -19.47 2.21 1.65
CA LEU A 172 -19.01 1.48 2.83
C LEU A 172 -20.20 1.24 3.77
N PRO A 173 -21.13 0.33 3.43
CA PRO A 173 -22.36 0.12 4.20
C PRO A 173 -22.11 -0.30 5.65
N ASP A 174 -20.97 -0.94 5.90
CA ASP A 174 -20.60 -1.49 7.20
C ASP A 174 -19.79 -0.52 8.07
N ILE A 175 -19.56 0.73 7.61
CA ILE A 175 -18.69 1.69 8.30
C ILE A 175 -19.18 2.05 9.71
N ASN A 176 -20.49 2.00 9.93
CA ASN A 176 -21.14 2.25 11.22
C ASN A 176 -21.66 0.97 11.90
N SER A 177 -21.18 -0.21 11.50
CA SER A 177 -21.58 -1.49 12.08
C SER A 177 -21.31 -1.54 13.58
N ARG A 178 -22.24 -2.11 14.35
CA ARG A 178 -22.05 -2.38 15.78
C ARG A 178 -21.02 -3.49 16.02
N ASN A 179 -20.83 -4.39 15.05
CA ASN A 179 -19.79 -5.42 15.11
C ASN A 179 -18.41 -4.78 14.83
N GLY A 180 -17.54 -4.77 15.83
CA GLY A 180 -16.21 -4.15 15.74
C GLY A 180 -15.30 -4.77 14.67
N VAL A 181 -15.43 -6.07 14.38
CA VAL A 181 -14.64 -6.74 13.32
C VAL A 181 -15.09 -6.26 11.95
N VAL A 182 -16.40 -6.24 11.71
CA VAL A 182 -17.01 -5.79 10.44
C VAL A 182 -16.72 -4.30 10.23
N ARG A 183 -16.91 -3.48 11.26
CA ARG A 183 -16.59 -2.05 11.21
C ARG A 183 -15.11 -1.80 10.93
N GLY A 184 -14.20 -2.50 11.63
CA GLY A 184 -12.75 -2.35 11.41
C GLY A 184 -12.32 -2.77 10.00
N TYR A 185 -13.02 -3.70 9.36
CA TYR A 185 -12.80 -4.01 7.95
C TYR A 185 -13.23 -2.84 7.05
N ALA A 186 -14.39 -2.25 7.30
CA ALA A 186 -14.87 -1.08 6.55
C ALA A 186 -13.96 0.14 6.73
N GLU A 187 -13.48 0.41 7.96
CA GLU A 187 -12.54 1.49 8.27
C GLU A 187 -11.22 1.37 7.51
N ARG A 188 -10.69 0.14 7.33
CA ARG A 188 -9.48 -0.08 6.51
C ARG A 188 -9.71 0.12 5.01
N ASN A 189 -10.95 0.21 4.59
CA ASN A 189 -11.33 0.42 3.21
C ASN A 189 -11.76 1.88 2.92
N ALA A 190 -11.82 2.70 3.95
CA ALA A 190 -12.03 4.14 3.86
C ALA A 190 -10.74 4.87 3.55
#